data_a2b9a122c2d2ba6a9b998aaa9be3b5a7
#
_entry.id   a2b9a122c2d2ba6a9b998aaa9be3b5a7
#
_cell.length_a   1.000
_cell.length_b   1.000
_cell.length_c   1.000
_cell.angle_alpha   90.00
_cell.angle_beta   90.00
_cell.angle_gamma   90.00
#
_symmetry.space_group_name_H-M   'P 1'
#
loop_
_entity.id
_entity.type
_entity.pdbx_description
1 polymer ?
#
loop_
_entity_poly.entity_id
_entity_poly.type
_entity_poly.pdbx_seq_one_letter_code
_entity_poly.pdbx_strand_id
1 'polypeptide(L)' 'MPHVIVKLWPGKSEHQKRRLADAITRDVATVLDYGDESVSVALEEVTAAEWAEKVYRPDIVEKAATLYKKPGYTM' A
#
# COMPACT_ATOMS: atom_id res chain seq x y z
N MET A 1 10.58 6.32 -11.52
CA MET A 1 10.07 4.92 -11.58
C MET A 1 9.50 4.52 -10.22
N PRO A 2 8.42 5.11 -9.73
CA PRO A 2 7.85 4.65 -8.45
C PRO A 2 6.95 3.43 -8.63
N HIS A 3 7.05 2.51 -7.70
CA HIS A 3 6.18 1.34 -7.61
C HIS A 3 5.57 1.31 -6.22
N VAL A 4 4.23 1.27 -6.15
CA VAL A 4 3.48 1.31 -4.89
C VAL A 4 2.78 -0.03 -4.69
N ILE A 5 2.94 -0.60 -3.52
CA ILE A 5 2.23 -1.82 -3.14
C ILE A 5 1.35 -1.50 -1.94
N VAL A 6 0.05 -1.75 -2.09
CA VAL A 6 -0.90 -1.63 -0.99
C VAL A 6 -1.24 -3.04 -0.52
N LYS A 7 -0.94 -3.34 0.73
CA LYS A 7 -1.35 -4.60 1.35
C LYS A 7 -2.56 -4.31 2.22
N LEU A 8 -3.62 -5.08 2.06
CA LEU A 8 -4.88 -4.82 2.75
C LEU A 8 -5.64 -6.12 3.01
N TRP A 9 -6.55 -6.07 3.97
CA TRP A 9 -7.45 -7.20 4.22
C TRP A 9 -8.40 -7.36 3.03
N PRO A 10 -8.82 -8.59 2.70
CA PRO A 10 -9.84 -8.81 1.67
C PRO A 10 -11.18 -8.26 2.10
N GLY A 11 -12.07 -8.06 1.13
CA GLY A 11 -13.45 -7.61 1.38
C GLY A 11 -13.83 -6.31 0.68
N LYS A 12 -12.87 -5.59 0.13
CA LYS A 12 -13.19 -4.39 -0.64
C LYS A 12 -13.54 -4.75 -2.08
N SER A 13 -14.42 -3.98 -2.70
CA SER A 13 -14.87 -4.25 -4.06
C SER A 13 -13.78 -3.93 -5.08
N GLU A 14 -13.90 -4.51 -6.27
CA GLU A 14 -13.00 -4.17 -7.37
C GLU A 14 -13.08 -2.69 -7.72
N HIS A 15 -14.28 -2.10 -7.64
CA HIS A 15 -14.47 -0.68 -7.91
C HIS A 15 -13.69 0.18 -6.90
N GLN A 16 -13.75 -0.16 -5.61
CA GLN A 16 -13.00 0.56 -4.59
C GLN A 16 -11.49 0.43 -4.81
N LYS A 17 -11.02 -0.76 -5.13
CA LYS A 17 -9.61 -1.00 -5.37
C LYS A 17 -9.12 -0.26 -6.61
N ARG A 18 -9.93 -0.21 -7.67
CA ARG A 18 -9.59 0.54 -8.88
C ARG A 18 -9.51 2.03 -8.61
N ARG A 19 -10.47 2.57 -7.88
CA ARG A 19 -10.46 3.98 -7.51
C ARG A 19 -9.23 4.33 -6.68
N LEU A 20 -8.86 3.46 -5.74
CA LEU A 20 -7.67 3.70 -4.92
C LEU A 20 -6.40 3.69 -5.77
N ALA A 21 -6.26 2.72 -6.67
CA ALA A 21 -5.10 2.66 -7.56
C ALA A 21 -4.99 3.91 -8.42
N ASP A 22 -6.11 4.39 -8.96
CA ASP A 22 -6.12 5.61 -9.78
C ASP A 22 -5.74 6.85 -8.97
N ALA A 23 -6.25 6.96 -7.74
CA ALA A 23 -5.91 8.07 -6.85
C ALA A 23 -4.44 8.07 -6.46
N ILE A 24 -3.88 6.89 -6.15
CA ILE A 24 -2.47 6.75 -5.82
C ILE A 24 -1.60 7.15 -7.01
N THR A 25 -1.95 6.67 -8.20
CA THR A 25 -1.21 7.02 -9.42
C THR A 25 -1.15 8.53 -9.62
N ARG A 26 -2.31 9.19 -9.48
CA ARG A 26 -2.40 10.64 -9.65
C ARG A 26 -1.58 11.38 -8.62
N ASP A 27 -1.67 10.98 -7.36
CA ASP A 27 -0.96 11.65 -6.29
C ASP A 27 0.54 11.46 -6.41
N VAL A 28 1.00 10.25 -6.70
CA VAL A 28 2.42 9.98 -6.89
C VAL A 28 2.98 10.78 -8.06
N ALA A 29 2.27 10.78 -9.18
CA ALA A 29 2.70 11.54 -10.35
C ALA A 29 2.80 13.04 -10.05
N THR A 30 1.80 13.58 -9.37
CA THR A 30 1.75 15.00 -9.05
C THR A 30 2.79 15.41 -8.01
N VAL A 31 2.86 14.69 -6.90
CA VAL A 31 3.72 15.07 -5.78
C VAL A 31 5.19 14.86 -6.10
N LEU A 32 5.52 13.79 -6.79
CA LEU A 32 6.91 13.46 -7.13
C LEU A 32 7.35 13.96 -8.50
N ASP A 33 6.44 14.61 -9.22
CA ASP A 33 6.72 15.17 -10.56
C ASP A 33 7.16 14.10 -11.56
N TYR A 34 6.33 13.05 -11.67
CA TYR A 34 6.51 11.99 -12.66
C TYR A 34 5.33 11.97 -13.62
N GLY A 35 5.54 11.42 -14.82
CA GLY A 35 4.44 11.09 -15.72
C GLY A 35 3.74 9.82 -15.25
N ASP A 36 2.45 9.68 -15.56
CA ASP A 36 1.65 8.52 -15.16
C ASP A 36 2.27 7.20 -15.61
N GLU A 37 2.94 7.20 -16.76
CA GLU A 37 3.53 6.00 -17.35
C GLU A 37 4.67 5.41 -16.54
N SER A 38 5.25 6.19 -15.61
CA SER A 38 6.34 5.69 -14.78
C SER A 38 5.84 5.07 -13.48
N VAL A 39 4.56 5.22 -13.15
CA VAL A 39 3.98 4.78 -11.88
C VAL A 39 3.30 3.43 -12.05
N SER A 40 3.58 2.50 -11.14
CA SER A 40 2.84 1.23 -11.07
C SER A 40 2.29 1.05 -9.67
N VAL A 41 1.10 0.47 -9.58
CA VAL A 41 0.40 0.27 -8.31
C VAL A 41 -0.13 -1.16 -8.27
N ALA A 42 0.21 -1.89 -7.22
CA ALA A 42 -0.30 -3.23 -6.96
C ALA A 42 -1.10 -3.22 -5.66
N LEU A 43 -2.14 -4.03 -5.61
CA LEU A 43 -2.89 -4.27 -4.38
C LEU A 43 -2.81 -5.76 -4.08
N GLU A 44 -2.36 -6.09 -2.87
CA GLU A 44 -2.18 -7.48 -2.42
C GLU A 44 -3.06 -7.73 -1.21
N GLU A 45 -4.00 -8.66 -1.34
CA GLU A 45 -4.89 -9.01 -0.24
C GLU A 45 -4.21 -10.02 0.67
N VAL A 46 -4.21 -9.73 1.98
CA VAL A 46 -3.66 -10.59 3.00
C VAL A 46 -4.73 -10.75 4.08
N THR A 47 -5.04 -11.98 4.46
CA THR A 47 -6.10 -12.24 5.44
C THR A 47 -5.73 -11.69 6.82
N ALA A 48 -6.75 -11.44 7.63
CA ALA A 48 -6.54 -10.98 9.00
C ALA A 48 -5.68 -11.99 9.80
N ALA A 49 -5.90 -13.29 9.59
CA ALA A 49 -5.16 -14.33 10.27
C ALA A 49 -3.67 -14.35 9.93
N GLU A 50 -3.32 -13.90 8.71
CA GLU A 50 -1.94 -13.89 8.23
C GLU A 50 -1.25 -12.53 8.36
N TRP A 51 -2.01 -11.51 8.75
CA TRP A 51 -1.51 -10.13 8.75
C TRP A 51 -0.27 -9.94 9.63
N ALA A 52 -0.31 -10.46 10.86
CA ALA A 52 0.79 -10.29 11.81
C ALA A 52 2.10 -10.84 11.25
N GLU A 53 2.05 -12.02 10.63
CA GLU A 53 3.24 -12.70 10.15
C GLU A 53 3.72 -12.20 8.81
N LYS A 54 2.77 -11.86 7.91
CA LYS A 54 3.12 -11.48 6.54
C LYS A 54 3.28 -9.98 6.33
N VAL A 55 2.68 -9.15 7.17
CA VAL A 55 2.71 -7.70 7.01
C VAL A 55 3.25 -6.99 8.24
N TYR A 56 2.64 -7.21 9.39
CA TYR A 56 3.00 -6.43 10.58
C TYR A 56 4.46 -6.63 10.97
N ARG A 57 4.91 -7.87 11.08
CA ARG A 57 6.29 -8.13 11.48
C ARG A 57 7.32 -7.74 10.40
N PRO A 58 7.19 -8.21 9.13
CA PRO A 58 8.23 -7.91 8.16
C PRO A 58 8.23 -6.47 7.65
N ASP A 59 7.04 -5.85 7.48
CA ASP A 59 6.94 -4.55 6.84
C ASP A 59 6.83 -3.39 7.82
N ILE A 60 6.27 -3.62 8.99
CA ILE A 60 6.01 -2.54 9.96
C ILE A 60 7.02 -2.55 11.09
N VAL A 61 7.25 -3.72 11.71
CA VAL A 61 8.20 -3.82 12.82
C VAL A 61 9.64 -3.80 12.31
N GLU A 62 9.96 -4.70 11.38
CA GLU A 62 11.35 -4.84 10.92
C GLU A 62 11.81 -3.70 10.05
N LYS A 63 10.88 -3.03 9.36
CA LYS A 63 11.19 -1.87 8.53
C LYS A 63 10.67 -0.57 9.12
N ALA A 64 10.61 -0.50 10.44
CA ALA A 64 10.05 0.67 11.14
C ALA A 64 10.70 1.98 10.70
N ALA A 65 11.98 1.96 10.38
CA ALA A 65 12.70 3.16 9.95
C ALA A 65 12.21 3.71 8.61
N THR A 66 11.48 2.94 7.81
CA THR A 66 10.96 3.39 6.52
C THR A 66 9.56 3.97 6.61
N LEU A 67 8.92 3.92 7.79
CA LEU A 67 7.54 4.36 7.93
C LEU A 67 7.47 5.88 8.09
N TYR A 68 6.73 6.53 7.21
CA TYR A 68 6.39 7.95 7.34
C TYR A 68 5.13 8.15 8.16
N LYS A 69 4.32 7.09 8.30
CA LYS A 69 3.14 7.08 9.16
C LYS A 69 3.04 5.71 9.80
N LYS A 70 3.05 5.68 11.11
CA LYS A 70 2.90 4.44 11.88
C LYS A 70 1.44 4.08 12.01
N PRO A 71 1.10 2.77 12.11
CA PRO A 71 -0.28 2.38 12.38
C PRO A 71 -0.67 2.75 13.81
N GLY A 72 -1.97 2.95 14.01
CA GLY A 72 -2.51 3.22 15.33
C GLY A 72 -2.82 1.97 16.15
N TYR A 73 -2.30 0.81 15.72
CA TYR A 73 -2.51 -0.47 16.41
C TYR A 73 -1.18 -1.18 16.64
N THR A 74 -1.19 -2.15 17.53
CA THR A 74 -0.07 -3.08 17.75
C THR A 74 -0.58 -4.51 17.68
N MET A 75 0.31 -5.44 17.41
CA MET A 75 -0.06 -6.85 17.31
C MET A 75 0.95 -7.71 18.05
#